data_df8fdf67c882b60b5f33980d868a214a
#
_entry.id   df8fdf67c882b60b5f33980d868a214a
#
_cell.length_a   1.000
_cell.length_b   1.000
_cell.length_c   1.000
_cell.angle_alpha   90.00
_cell.angle_beta   90.00
_cell.angle_gamma   90.00
#
_symmetry.space_group_name_H-M   'P 1'
#
loop_
_entity.id
_entity.type
_entity.pdbx_description
1 polymer ?
#
loop_
_entity_poly.entity_id
_entity_poly.type
_entity_poly.pdbx_seq_one_letter_code
_entity_poly.pdbx_strand_id
1 'polypeptide(L)'
;MATFDVLLPVKNGIEYLAEAIDSICQQTYRDWRLLILDHGSTDGSFELARRYAEKDARVVVHSVPGAQGLSGLLNVGLDLCDCKYVLRQDADDISLPNRLQVLAHALEKDSELALVGSLGDVVDASGRKIGILDMPTGQHGVLVSTPFRTPVAHPTVAMRLDAIRRLGARYGVDFIGAMPAEKRIQVPGLAEDYFLFGQLALVSRCLNIGQSLIKYRWHGNNVGATKYVDQTQVALNISRYLTESLSIMLGINSFDPAPFCNHGVNLINFNERTDFSAEYSEMRQMMVRAMPNSIELQRELSFRKAISNRSRPIMAARYFAHVQQYGRHHVEWRTVRSWLINGLKKQQILTLTPSGLAA
;
A
#
# COMPACT_ATOMS: atom_id res chain seq x y z
N MET A 1 8.45 25.19 -14.12
CA MET A 1 7.49 24.48 -13.26
C MET A 1 8.26 23.41 -12.53
N ALA A 2 7.98 23.18 -11.26
CA ALA A 2 8.63 22.09 -10.50
C ALA A 2 8.33 20.72 -11.12
N THR A 3 9.23 19.75 -10.92
CA THR A 3 9.03 18.38 -11.44
C THR A 3 8.09 17.57 -10.53
N PHE A 4 8.16 17.80 -9.21
CA PHE A 4 7.32 17.13 -8.23
C PHE A 4 6.39 18.09 -7.49
N ASP A 5 5.14 17.68 -7.33
CA ASP A 5 4.26 18.12 -6.25
C ASP A 5 4.29 17.04 -5.15
N VAL A 6 4.73 17.40 -3.95
CA VAL A 6 4.73 16.53 -2.79
C VAL A 6 3.48 16.81 -1.97
N LEU A 7 2.57 15.84 -1.87
CA LEU A 7 1.35 15.94 -1.07
C LEU A 7 1.60 15.46 0.35
N LEU A 8 1.48 16.36 1.33
CA LEU A 8 1.60 16.08 2.75
C LEU A 8 0.28 16.47 3.45
N PRO A 9 -0.68 15.53 3.59
CA PRO A 9 -1.87 15.76 4.41
C PRO A 9 -1.50 15.68 5.90
N VAL A 10 -2.11 16.56 6.69
CA VAL A 10 -1.91 16.59 8.15
C VAL A 10 -3.23 16.88 8.87
N LYS A 11 -3.42 16.21 10.01
CA LYS A 11 -4.42 16.52 11.01
C LYS A 11 -3.86 16.18 12.38
N ASN A 12 -3.59 17.22 13.19
CA ASN A 12 -3.03 17.07 14.53
C ASN A 12 -1.74 16.23 14.55
N GLY A 13 -0.75 16.64 13.75
CA GLY A 13 0.53 15.95 13.59
C GLY A 13 1.74 16.70 14.11
N ILE A 14 1.56 17.67 15.02
CA ILE A 14 2.60 18.60 15.48
C ILE A 14 3.89 17.92 15.95
N GLU A 15 3.75 16.71 16.50
CA GLU A 15 4.87 15.95 17.10
C GLU A 15 5.96 15.60 16.07
N TYR A 16 5.57 15.20 14.84
CA TYR A 16 6.50 14.72 13.81
C TYR A 16 6.54 15.59 12.55
N LEU A 17 5.61 16.54 12.42
CA LEU A 17 5.43 17.34 11.20
C LEU A 17 6.71 18.09 10.78
N ALA A 18 7.47 18.62 11.76
CA ALA A 18 8.72 19.33 11.45
C ALA A 18 9.75 18.41 10.76
N GLU A 19 9.95 17.18 11.29
CA GLU A 19 10.87 16.21 10.68
C GLU A 19 10.42 15.80 9.28
N ALA A 20 9.11 15.62 9.09
CA ALA A 20 8.54 15.27 7.79
C ALA A 20 8.81 16.36 6.75
N ILE A 21 8.55 17.64 7.08
CA ILE A 21 8.81 18.80 6.20
C ILE A 21 10.31 18.93 5.93
N ASP A 22 11.15 18.89 6.97
CA ASP A 22 12.60 19.01 6.83
C ASP A 22 13.19 17.93 5.91
N SER A 23 12.64 16.71 5.96
CA SER A 23 13.07 15.59 5.12
C SER A 23 12.83 15.85 3.62
N ILE A 24 11.80 16.63 3.27
CA ILE A 24 11.55 17.08 1.90
C ILE A 24 12.44 18.28 1.55
N CYS A 25 12.58 19.24 2.46
CA CYS A 25 13.46 20.40 2.23
C CYS A 25 14.93 19.99 2.00
N GLN A 26 15.37 18.89 2.59
CA GLN A 26 16.74 18.34 2.51
C GLN A 26 16.97 17.39 1.33
N GLN A 27 15.97 17.16 0.46
CA GLN A 27 16.15 16.30 -0.71
C GLN A 27 17.28 16.79 -1.62
N THR A 28 18.07 15.85 -2.16
CA THR A 28 19.14 16.15 -3.13
C THR A 28 18.59 16.64 -4.46
N TYR A 29 17.45 16.12 -4.86
CA TYR A 29 16.68 16.62 -6.01
C TYR A 29 15.95 17.91 -5.60
N ARG A 30 16.23 19.05 -6.26
CA ARG A 30 15.80 20.37 -5.80
C ARG A 30 14.51 20.89 -6.43
N ASP A 31 14.05 20.28 -7.50
CA ASP A 31 12.93 20.75 -8.32
C ASP A 31 11.61 20.13 -7.85
N TRP A 32 11.12 20.61 -6.71
CA TRP A 32 9.88 20.16 -6.06
C TRP A 32 9.10 21.35 -5.46
N ARG A 33 7.80 21.14 -5.27
CA ARG A 33 6.90 21.96 -4.46
C ARG A 33 6.23 21.07 -3.42
N LEU A 34 6.16 21.52 -2.17
CA LEU A 34 5.51 20.81 -1.07
C LEU A 34 4.14 21.41 -0.79
N LEU A 35 3.08 20.67 -1.01
CA LEU A 35 1.70 21.04 -0.74
C LEU A 35 1.26 20.40 0.58
N ILE A 36 1.24 21.18 1.66
CA ILE A 36 0.77 20.74 2.98
C ILE A 36 -0.74 20.99 3.04
N LEU A 37 -1.50 19.92 3.24
CA LEU A 37 -2.96 19.93 3.26
C LEU A 37 -3.43 19.76 4.70
N ASP A 38 -3.74 20.86 5.38
CA ASP A 38 -4.23 20.83 6.76
C ASP A 38 -5.73 20.52 6.81
N HIS A 39 -6.10 19.47 7.52
CA HIS A 39 -7.48 19.01 7.69
C HIS A 39 -8.12 19.55 8.97
N GLY A 40 -7.90 20.83 9.27
CA GLY A 40 -8.45 21.50 10.46
C GLY A 40 -7.74 21.05 11.74
N SER A 41 -6.42 21.14 11.78
CA SER A 41 -5.63 20.86 12.98
C SER A 41 -5.87 21.91 14.08
N THR A 42 -5.79 21.46 15.34
CA THR A 42 -6.00 22.29 16.53
C THR A 42 -4.82 22.24 17.51
N ASP A 43 -3.74 21.53 17.13
CA ASP A 43 -2.56 21.26 17.97
C ASP A 43 -1.35 22.17 17.65
N GLY A 44 -1.51 23.14 16.73
CA GLY A 44 -0.43 24.00 16.25
C GLY A 44 0.25 23.51 14.97
N SER A 45 -0.21 22.40 14.36
CA SER A 45 0.33 21.89 13.09
C SER A 45 0.20 22.90 11.95
N PHE A 46 -0.94 23.59 11.84
CA PHE A 46 -1.18 24.59 10.80
C PHE A 46 -0.22 25.78 10.92
N GLU A 47 -0.04 26.31 12.14
CA GLU A 47 0.88 27.41 12.42
C GLU A 47 2.33 27.02 12.16
N LEU A 48 2.71 25.77 12.49
CA LEU A 48 4.03 25.24 12.17
C LEU A 48 4.24 25.20 10.65
N ALA A 49 3.31 24.63 9.90
CA ALA A 49 3.38 24.55 8.44
C ALA A 49 3.51 25.94 7.80
N ARG A 50 2.73 26.93 8.27
CA ARG A 50 2.82 28.32 7.79
C ARG A 50 4.20 28.93 8.01
N ARG A 51 4.84 28.69 9.15
CA ARG A 51 6.21 29.17 9.40
C ARG A 51 7.23 28.60 8.42
N TYR A 52 7.03 27.36 7.92
CA TYR A 52 7.86 26.81 6.84
C TYR A 52 7.58 27.51 5.50
N ALA A 53 6.33 27.77 5.15
CA ALA A 53 5.96 28.47 3.94
C ALA A 53 6.50 29.91 3.89
N GLU A 54 6.61 30.58 5.04
CA GLU A 54 7.21 31.92 5.15
C GLU A 54 8.73 31.91 4.91
N LYS A 55 9.41 30.76 5.12
CA LYS A 55 10.87 30.62 4.95
C LYS A 55 11.27 30.06 3.59
N ASP A 56 10.44 29.23 2.96
CA ASP A 56 10.73 28.57 1.69
C ASP A 56 9.50 28.66 0.78
N ALA A 57 9.61 29.43 -0.29
CA ALA A 57 8.51 29.65 -1.25
C ALA A 57 8.05 28.36 -1.99
N ARG A 58 8.81 27.26 -1.89
CA ARG A 58 8.39 25.96 -2.43
C ARG A 58 7.39 25.23 -1.53
N VAL A 59 7.23 25.67 -0.28
CA VAL A 59 6.26 25.13 0.68
C VAL A 59 4.99 25.95 0.61
N VAL A 60 3.87 25.29 0.30
CA VAL A 60 2.55 25.91 0.19
C VAL A 60 1.60 25.19 1.14
N VAL A 61 0.82 25.96 1.90
CA VAL A 61 -0.10 25.41 2.90
C VAL A 61 -1.55 25.71 2.49
N HIS A 62 -2.35 24.67 2.47
CA HIS A 62 -3.79 24.77 2.21
C HIS A 62 -4.57 24.27 3.43
N SER A 63 -5.51 25.10 3.92
CA SER A 63 -6.46 24.67 4.95
C SER A 63 -7.70 24.08 4.27
N VAL A 64 -7.99 22.81 4.56
CA VAL A 64 -9.06 22.03 3.92
C VAL A 64 -9.92 21.31 4.98
N PRO A 65 -10.51 22.04 5.96
CA PRO A 65 -11.21 21.40 7.08
C PRO A 65 -12.50 20.67 6.66
N GLY A 66 -13.06 20.99 5.49
CA GLY A 66 -14.29 20.39 4.95
C GLY A 66 -14.06 19.13 4.12
N ALA A 67 -12.83 18.64 3.98
CA ALA A 67 -12.56 17.43 3.21
C ALA A 67 -13.19 16.18 3.86
N GLN A 68 -13.73 15.29 3.03
CA GLN A 68 -14.35 14.06 3.51
C GLN A 68 -13.30 12.96 3.70
N GLY A 69 -12.72 12.90 4.89
CA GLY A 69 -11.68 11.93 5.24
C GLY A 69 -10.37 12.15 4.48
N LEU A 70 -9.48 11.16 4.58
CA LEU A 70 -8.17 11.23 3.92
C LEU A 70 -8.28 11.17 2.39
N SER A 71 -9.19 10.35 1.85
CA SER A 71 -9.44 10.29 0.40
C SER A 71 -9.86 11.63 -0.17
N GLY A 72 -10.82 12.32 0.47
CA GLY A 72 -11.28 13.64 0.04
C GLY A 72 -10.16 14.67 0.10
N LEU A 73 -9.38 14.69 1.18
CA LEU A 73 -8.24 15.58 1.34
C LEU A 73 -7.18 15.37 0.26
N LEU A 74 -6.83 14.12 -0.04
CA LEU A 74 -5.85 13.79 -1.07
C LEU A 74 -6.37 14.10 -2.48
N ASN A 75 -7.66 13.95 -2.73
CA ASN A 75 -8.27 14.34 -4.01
C ASN A 75 -8.22 15.85 -4.22
N VAL A 76 -8.45 16.66 -3.19
CA VAL A 76 -8.19 18.12 -3.25
C VAL A 76 -6.72 18.38 -3.59
N GLY A 77 -5.79 17.65 -2.95
CA GLY A 77 -4.38 17.74 -3.27
C GLY A 77 -4.06 17.40 -4.73
N LEU A 78 -4.66 16.34 -5.29
CA LEU A 78 -4.48 15.99 -6.70
C LEU A 78 -4.99 17.05 -7.66
N ASP A 79 -6.07 17.79 -7.28
CA ASP A 79 -6.58 18.89 -8.07
C ASP A 79 -5.67 20.14 -8.06
N LEU A 80 -4.93 20.34 -6.97
CA LEU A 80 -3.95 21.42 -6.82
C LEU A 80 -2.60 21.12 -7.50
N CYS A 81 -2.33 19.85 -7.84
CA CYS A 81 -1.10 19.44 -8.51
C CYS A 81 -1.10 19.91 -9.97
N ASP A 82 0.05 20.42 -10.43
CA ASP A 82 0.29 20.79 -11.84
C ASP A 82 1.68 20.37 -12.36
N CYS A 83 2.48 19.72 -11.49
CA CYS A 83 3.78 19.20 -11.84
C CYS A 83 3.70 17.87 -12.61
N LYS A 84 4.83 17.41 -13.12
CA LYS A 84 4.91 16.15 -13.89
C LYS A 84 4.60 14.92 -13.02
N TYR A 85 5.04 14.96 -11.75
CA TYR A 85 4.89 13.86 -10.81
C TYR A 85 4.27 14.32 -9.50
N VAL A 86 3.50 13.44 -8.88
CA VAL A 86 2.93 13.62 -7.54
C VAL A 86 3.57 12.64 -6.58
N LEU A 87 4.20 13.13 -5.53
CA LEU A 87 4.77 12.33 -4.45
C LEU A 87 3.86 12.35 -3.23
N ARG A 88 3.72 11.24 -2.54
CA ARG A 88 3.03 11.16 -1.26
C ARG A 88 4.03 11.22 -0.11
N GLN A 89 3.76 12.04 0.90
CA GLN A 89 4.50 12.13 2.15
C GLN A 89 3.54 12.10 3.33
N ASP A 90 3.75 11.19 4.29
CA ASP A 90 3.02 11.20 5.57
C ASP A 90 3.64 12.22 6.54
N ALA A 91 2.79 12.82 7.39
CA ALA A 91 3.21 13.88 8.31
C ALA A 91 4.07 13.36 9.49
N ASP A 92 4.20 12.05 9.64
CA ASP A 92 4.97 11.34 10.67
C ASP A 92 6.17 10.54 10.11
N ASP A 93 6.34 10.52 8.78
CA ASP A 93 7.40 9.78 8.10
C ASP A 93 8.55 10.67 7.64
N ILE A 94 9.72 10.06 7.39
CA ILE A 94 10.94 10.75 6.96
C ILE A 94 11.37 10.23 5.59
N SER A 95 11.43 11.11 4.60
CA SER A 95 12.03 10.83 3.28
C SER A 95 13.55 10.76 3.39
N LEU A 96 14.18 9.71 2.82
CA LEU A 96 15.63 9.67 2.70
C LEU A 96 16.12 10.70 1.67
N PRO A 97 17.35 11.27 1.80
CA PRO A 97 17.79 12.41 1.03
C PRO A 97 17.76 12.25 -0.50
N ASN A 98 17.88 11.02 -1.00
CA ASN A 98 17.89 10.70 -2.43
C ASN A 98 16.56 10.19 -2.97
N ARG A 99 15.48 10.22 -2.16
CA ARG A 99 14.19 9.62 -2.54
C ARG A 99 13.63 10.19 -3.83
N LEU A 100 13.51 11.51 -3.94
CA LEU A 100 12.96 12.15 -5.13
C LEU A 100 13.81 11.87 -6.38
N GLN A 101 15.14 11.87 -6.25
CA GLN A 101 16.05 11.58 -7.36
C GLN A 101 15.87 10.16 -7.90
N VAL A 102 15.78 9.17 -7.01
CA VAL A 102 15.62 7.76 -7.39
C VAL A 102 14.25 7.52 -8.06
N LEU A 103 13.19 8.11 -7.51
CA LEU A 103 11.83 7.98 -8.07
C LEU A 103 11.70 8.71 -9.41
N ALA A 104 12.29 9.91 -9.54
CA ALA A 104 12.35 10.64 -10.81
C ALA A 104 13.04 9.81 -11.90
N HIS A 105 14.22 9.26 -11.59
CA HIS A 105 14.96 8.44 -12.54
C HIS A 105 14.15 7.24 -13.04
N ALA A 106 13.42 6.55 -12.16
CA ALA A 106 12.59 5.42 -12.53
C ALA A 106 11.44 5.84 -13.46
N LEU A 107 10.74 6.94 -13.13
CA LEU A 107 9.64 7.48 -13.93
C LEU A 107 10.11 8.05 -15.28
N GLU A 108 11.32 8.59 -15.35
CA GLU A 108 11.90 9.12 -16.60
C GLU A 108 12.39 8.01 -17.52
N LYS A 109 12.92 6.93 -16.94
CA LYS A 109 13.42 5.77 -17.69
C LYS A 109 12.30 5.01 -18.41
N ASP A 110 11.09 5.04 -17.87
CA ASP A 110 9.93 4.34 -18.44
C ASP A 110 8.71 5.28 -18.44
N SER A 111 8.38 5.80 -19.62
CA SER A 111 7.26 6.73 -19.83
C SER A 111 5.89 6.11 -19.56
N GLU A 112 5.78 4.79 -19.62
CA GLU A 112 4.54 4.06 -19.40
C GLU A 112 4.24 3.81 -17.91
N LEU A 113 5.23 4.06 -17.03
CA LEU A 113 5.00 3.94 -15.59
C LEU A 113 4.02 5.01 -15.08
N ALA A 114 2.88 4.58 -14.57
CA ALA A 114 1.92 5.44 -13.90
C ALA A 114 2.28 5.66 -12.42
N LEU A 115 2.91 4.64 -11.79
CA LEU A 115 3.20 4.65 -10.36
C LEU A 115 4.52 3.92 -10.06
N VAL A 116 5.32 4.52 -9.18
CA VAL A 116 6.53 3.93 -8.61
C VAL A 116 6.47 4.03 -7.09
N GLY A 117 6.64 2.91 -6.41
CA GLY A 117 6.83 2.83 -4.97
C GLY A 117 8.25 2.39 -4.61
N SER A 118 8.50 2.25 -3.31
CA SER A 118 9.78 1.75 -2.79
C SER A 118 9.57 0.89 -1.54
N LEU A 119 10.64 0.33 -1.02
CA LEU A 119 10.69 -0.18 0.34
C LEU A 119 10.84 0.98 1.32
N GLY A 120 10.73 0.68 2.63
CA GLY A 120 10.97 1.62 3.70
C GLY A 120 11.59 0.94 4.92
N ASP A 121 12.29 1.69 5.74
CA ASP A 121 12.71 1.24 7.06
C ASP A 121 11.61 1.58 8.07
N VAL A 122 11.14 0.59 8.84
CA VAL A 122 10.22 0.84 9.94
C VAL A 122 11.03 1.32 11.15
N VAL A 123 10.65 2.49 11.67
CA VAL A 123 11.31 3.07 12.87
C VAL A 123 10.30 3.25 14.00
N ASP A 124 10.75 3.18 15.24
CA ASP A 124 9.93 3.53 16.41
C ASP A 124 9.78 5.06 16.57
N ALA A 125 9.04 5.50 17.60
CA ALA A 125 8.83 6.92 17.89
C ALA A 125 10.14 7.70 18.08
N SER A 126 11.22 7.02 18.53
CA SER A 126 12.55 7.62 18.71
C SER A 126 13.39 7.65 17.41
N GLY A 127 12.89 7.10 16.30
CA GLY A 127 13.61 7.01 15.02
C GLY A 127 14.55 5.80 14.91
N ARG A 128 14.57 4.89 15.89
CA ARG A 128 15.37 3.66 15.86
C ARG A 128 14.71 2.64 14.93
N LYS A 129 15.49 2.06 14.00
CA LYS A 129 15.01 1.01 13.10
C LYS A 129 14.59 -0.25 13.87
N ILE A 130 13.34 -0.68 13.63
CA ILE A 130 12.71 -1.85 14.23
C ILE A 130 12.25 -2.89 13.20
N GLY A 131 12.30 -2.57 11.90
CA GLY A 131 11.88 -3.48 10.85
C GLY A 131 12.03 -2.91 9.45
N ILE A 132 11.39 -3.58 8.50
CA ILE A 132 11.33 -3.18 7.08
C ILE A 132 9.87 -3.15 6.63
N LEU A 133 9.49 -2.07 5.98
CA LEU A 133 8.25 -1.97 5.20
C LEU A 133 8.51 -2.64 3.85
N ASP A 134 8.22 -3.94 3.80
CA ASP A 134 8.56 -4.79 2.67
C ASP A 134 7.38 -4.93 1.70
N MET A 135 7.63 -4.57 0.46
CA MET A 135 6.64 -4.56 -0.62
C MET A 135 7.11 -5.45 -1.78
N PRO A 136 6.18 -6.00 -2.57
CA PRO A 136 6.54 -6.77 -3.77
C PRO A 136 7.31 -5.87 -4.75
N THR A 137 8.51 -6.29 -5.15
CA THR A 137 9.38 -5.49 -6.03
C THR A 137 9.14 -5.79 -7.51
N GLY A 138 9.50 -4.83 -8.36
CA GLY A 138 9.30 -4.92 -9.80
C GLY A 138 7.85 -4.81 -10.23
N GLN A 139 7.63 -4.77 -11.54
CA GLN A 139 6.29 -4.62 -12.13
C GLN A 139 5.43 -5.87 -11.91
N HIS A 140 5.98 -7.05 -12.19
CA HIS A 140 5.24 -8.30 -12.04
C HIS A 140 4.91 -8.58 -10.58
N GLY A 141 5.84 -8.27 -9.64
CA GLY A 141 5.58 -8.42 -8.21
C GLY A 141 4.40 -7.57 -7.74
N VAL A 142 4.31 -6.31 -8.18
CA VAL A 142 3.18 -5.43 -7.89
C VAL A 142 1.88 -6.03 -8.43
N LEU A 143 1.84 -6.39 -9.72
CA LEU A 143 0.63 -6.89 -10.38
C LEU A 143 0.11 -8.20 -9.75
N VAL A 144 0.97 -9.20 -9.59
CA VAL A 144 0.55 -10.53 -9.10
C VAL A 144 0.13 -10.53 -7.63
N SER A 145 0.61 -9.55 -6.83
CA SER A 145 0.24 -9.44 -5.42
C SER A 145 -1.07 -8.71 -5.19
N THR A 146 -1.54 -7.94 -6.18
CA THR A 146 -2.74 -7.08 -6.08
C THR A 146 -4.00 -7.77 -5.56
N PRO A 147 -4.34 -9.02 -5.93
CA PRO A 147 -5.51 -9.70 -5.39
C PRO A 147 -5.40 -10.05 -3.89
N PHE A 148 -4.20 -10.03 -3.31
CA PHE A 148 -3.95 -10.61 -1.98
C PHE A 148 -3.51 -9.62 -0.92
N ARG A 149 -3.04 -8.44 -1.32
CA ARG A 149 -2.53 -7.40 -0.42
C ARG A 149 -2.40 -6.06 -1.14
N THR A 150 -2.29 -4.97 -0.36
CA THR A 150 -1.88 -3.69 -0.98
C THR A 150 -0.55 -3.86 -1.70
N PRO A 151 -0.48 -3.50 -3.01
CA PRO A 151 0.72 -3.77 -3.81
C PRO A 151 1.83 -2.74 -3.62
N VAL A 152 1.50 -1.53 -3.12
CA VAL A 152 2.43 -0.42 -2.89
C VAL A 152 2.10 0.24 -1.55
N ALA A 153 3.11 0.59 -0.77
CA ALA A 153 2.90 1.30 0.49
C ALA A 153 2.66 2.79 0.24
N HIS A 154 1.59 3.33 0.83
CA HIS A 154 1.12 4.69 0.60
C HIS A 154 2.22 5.77 0.70
N PRO A 155 3.02 5.83 1.79
CA PRO A 155 4.01 6.89 1.94
C PRO A 155 5.22 6.76 1.02
N THR A 156 5.35 5.66 0.24
CA THR A 156 6.52 5.44 -0.62
C THR A 156 6.32 5.92 -2.06
N VAL A 157 5.09 6.27 -2.44
CA VAL A 157 4.66 6.37 -3.84
C VAL A 157 4.99 7.71 -4.49
N ALA A 158 5.41 7.64 -5.77
CA ALA A 158 5.30 8.74 -6.73
C ALA A 158 4.45 8.29 -7.93
N MET A 159 3.61 9.18 -8.43
CA MET A 159 2.67 8.93 -9.54
C MET A 159 2.93 9.92 -10.68
N ARG A 160 2.72 9.49 -11.91
CA ARG A 160 2.72 10.34 -13.08
C ARG A 160 1.37 11.04 -13.19
N LEU A 161 1.33 12.37 -13.05
CA LEU A 161 0.10 13.13 -12.94
C LEU A 161 -0.78 13.02 -14.20
N ASP A 162 -0.20 13.04 -15.39
CA ASP A 162 -0.95 12.90 -16.63
C ASP A 162 -1.58 11.51 -16.80
N ALA A 163 -0.92 10.44 -16.31
CA ALA A 163 -1.50 9.11 -16.31
C ALA A 163 -2.69 9.02 -15.33
N ILE A 164 -2.55 9.59 -14.13
CA ILE A 164 -3.63 9.67 -13.13
C ILE A 164 -4.84 10.42 -13.71
N ARG A 165 -4.60 11.55 -14.37
CA ARG A 165 -5.67 12.37 -15.00
C ARG A 165 -6.35 11.66 -16.17
N ARG A 166 -5.58 11.05 -17.08
CA ARG A 166 -6.13 10.29 -18.22
C ARG A 166 -7.02 9.13 -17.79
N LEU A 167 -6.65 8.46 -16.71
CA LEU A 167 -7.42 7.34 -16.16
C LEU A 167 -8.61 7.80 -15.31
N GLY A 168 -8.72 9.09 -14.99
CA GLY A 168 -9.71 9.59 -14.02
C GLY A 168 -9.48 9.03 -12.62
N ALA A 169 -8.25 8.61 -12.30
CA ALA A 169 -7.93 7.94 -11.06
C ALA A 169 -8.01 8.89 -9.86
N ARG A 170 -8.74 8.47 -8.81
CA ARG A 170 -8.98 9.23 -7.58
C ARG A 170 -8.93 8.30 -6.38
N TYR A 171 -8.54 8.82 -5.24
CA TYR A 171 -8.62 8.09 -3.98
C TYR A 171 -10.08 7.77 -3.64
N GLY A 172 -10.32 6.54 -3.23
CA GLY A 172 -11.61 6.08 -2.75
C GLY A 172 -12.69 5.87 -3.82
N VAL A 173 -12.38 6.04 -5.11
CA VAL A 173 -13.35 5.97 -6.22
C VAL A 173 -12.97 4.86 -7.20
N ASP A 174 -13.97 4.14 -7.71
CA ASP A 174 -13.78 3.25 -8.86
C ASP A 174 -13.65 4.05 -10.14
N PHE A 175 -12.51 3.93 -10.82
CA PHE A 175 -12.26 4.55 -12.12
C PHE A 175 -12.06 3.53 -13.27
N ILE A 176 -11.93 2.25 -12.96
CA ILE A 176 -11.90 1.19 -14.00
C ILE A 176 -13.26 1.04 -14.65
N GLY A 177 -14.32 1.10 -13.85
CA GLY A 177 -15.69 0.99 -14.35
C GLY A 177 -16.07 -0.40 -14.87
N ALA A 178 -15.29 -1.45 -14.56
CA ALA A 178 -15.57 -2.82 -14.99
C ALA A 178 -16.82 -3.38 -14.33
N MET A 179 -17.07 -3.01 -13.07
CA MET A 179 -18.22 -3.47 -12.31
C MET A 179 -19.51 -2.75 -12.74
N PRO A 180 -20.67 -3.44 -12.73
CA PRO A 180 -21.98 -2.81 -12.86
C PRO A 180 -22.15 -1.67 -11.84
N ALA A 181 -22.86 -0.61 -12.19
CA ALA A 181 -22.95 0.61 -11.39
C ALA A 181 -23.41 0.34 -9.94
N GLU A 182 -24.38 -0.56 -9.78
CA GLU A 182 -24.96 -0.96 -8.49
C GLU A 182 -23.99 -1.78 -7.60
N LYS A 183 -22.93 -2.32 -8.17
CA LYS A 183 -21.91 -3.08 -7.44
C LYS A 183 -20.64 -2.28 -7.20
N ARG A 184 -20.54 -1.04 -7.70
CA ARG A 184 -19.35 -0.21 -7.49
C ARG A 184 -19.25 0.21 -6.04
N ILE A 185 -18.05 0.08 -5.48
CA ILE A 185 -17.78 0.46 -4.10
C ILE A 185 -17.12 1.84 -4.04
N GLN A 186 -17.29 2.49 -2.89
CA GLN A 186 -16.55 3.68 -2.51
C GLN A 186 -15.75 3.39 -1.25
N VAL A 187 -14.53 3.90 -1.18
CA VAL A 187 -13.59 3.69 -0.07
C VAL A 187 -13.13 5.07 0.44
N PRO A 188 -13.94 5.75 1.27
CA PRO A 188 -13.67 7.13 1.69
C PRO A 188 -12.50 7.26 2.67
N GLY A 189 -12.10 6.18 3.29
CA GLY A 189 -10.96 6.07 4.21
C GLY A 189 -10.70 4.62 4.58
N LEU A 190 -9.59 4.33 5.20
CA LEU A 190 -9.07 2.99 5.50
C LEU A 190 -8.81 2.15 4.24
N ALA A 191 -7.53 1.98 3.92
CA ALA A 191 -7.06 1.27 2.73
C ALA A 191 -7.50 1.90 1.38
N GLU A 192 -7.75 3.22 1.34
CA GLU A 192 -8.01 4.00 0.14
C GLU A 192 -6.85 3.96 -0.85
N ASP A 193 -5.63 3.83 -0.33
CA ASP A 193 -4.40 3.59 -1.07
C ASP A 193 -4.41 2.24 -1.79
N TYR A 194 -4.83 1.18 -1.10
CA TYR A 194 -4.98 -0.13 -1.72
C TYR A 194 -5.99 -0.09 -2.86
N PHE A 195 -7.11 0.62 -2.68
CA PHE A 195 -8.12 0.73 -3.71
C PHE A 195 -7.61 1.47 -4.95
N LEU A 196 -6.93 2.60 -4.77
CA LEU A 196 -6.33 3.35 -5.88
C LEU A 196 -5.20 2.57 -6.56
N PHE A 197 -4.23 2.09 -5.78
CA PHE A 197 -3.02 1.46 -6.34
C PHE A 197 -3.31 0.06 -6.91
N GLY A 198 -4.26 -0.66 -6.33
CA GLY A 198 -4.73 -1.91 -6.88
C GLY A 198 -5.39 -1.73 -8.25
N GLN A 199 -6.26 -0.74 -8.41
CA GLN A 199 -6.85 -0.40 -9.70
C GLN A 199 -5.78 0.02 -10.72
N LEU A 200 -4.84 0.90 -10.32
CA LEU A 200 -3.73 1.31 -11.20
C LEU A 200 -2.89 0.12 -11.65
N ALA A 201 -2.60 -0.83 -10.75
CA ALA A 201 -1.82 -2.02 -11.08
C ALA A 201 -2.52 -2.93 -12.10
N LEU A 202 -3.87 -2.94 -12.14
CA LEU A 202 -4.64 -3.73 -13.11
C LEU A 202 -4.67 -3.10 -14.51
N VAL A 203 -4.60 -1.76 -14.63
CA VAL A 203 -4.82 -1.06 -15.92
C VAL A 203 -3.62 -0.25 -16.40
N SER A 204 -2.54 -0.21 -15.64
CA SER A 204 -1.34 0.55 -15.98
C SER A 204 -0.07 -0.15 -15.46
N ARG A 205 1.09 0.42 -15.81
CA ARG A 205 2.37 -0.08 -15.32
C ARG A 205 2.71 0.55 -13.97
N CYS A 206 2.90 -0.30 -12.97
CA CYS A 206 3.29 0.07 -11.61
C CYS A 206 4.46 -0.79 -11.16
N LEU A 207 5.39 -0.26 -10.39
CA LEU A 207 6.47 -1.04 -9.80
C LEU A 207 6.88 -0.52 -8.42
N ASN A 208 7.52 -1.37 -7.64
CA ASN A 208 8.29 -0.96 -6.46
C ASN A 208 9.79 -1.16 -6.71
N ILE A 209 10.57 -0.15 -6.34
CA ILE A 209 12.03 -0.22 -6.32
C ILE A 209 12.47 -0.99 -5.07
N GLY A 210 13.40 -1.93 -5.22
CA GLY A 210 13.92 -2.76 -4.13
C GLY A 210 14.88 -2.02 -3.17
N GLN A 211 14.67 -0.72 -2.96
CA GLN A 211 15.48 0.13 -2.09
C GLN A 211 14.59 0.82 -1.05
N SER A 212 15.04 0.89 0.20
CA SER A 212 14.39 1.72 1.22
C SER A 212 14.65 3.19 0.91
N LEU A 213 13.59 3.98 0.73
CA LEU A 213 13.65 5.42 0.43
C LEU A 213 12.94 6.27 1.48
N ILE A 214 12.31 5.65 2.48
CA ILE A 214 11.67 6.33 3.62
C ILE A 214 12.00 5.63 4.93
N LYS A 215 11.83 6.36 6.04
CA LYS A 215 11.65 5.81 7.38
C LYS A 215 10.17 5.94 7.72
N TYR A 216 9.48 4.81 7.77
CA TYR A 216 8.08 4.70 8.18
C TYR A 216 8.00 4.63 9.70
N ARG A 217 7.37 5.63 10.32
CA ARG A 217 7.30 5.72 11.79
C ARG A 217 6.13 4.91 12.34
N TRP A 218 6.44 4.08 13.33
CA TRP A 218 5.46 3.31 14.08
C TRP A 218 5.37 3.82 15.53
N HIS A 219 4.24 4.41 15.90
CA HIS A 219 4.05 5.07 17.21
C HIS A 219 2.69 4.77 17.85
N GLY A 220 2.11 3.64 17.70
CA GLY A 220 0.88 3.24 18.38
C GLY A 220 -0.42 3.97 17.99
N ASN A 221 -0.34 5.23 17.52
CA ASN A 221 -1.46 6.04 17.06
C ASN A 221 -1.69 5.91 15.54
N ASN A 222 -0.84 5.16 14.83
CA ASN A 222 -1.04 4.89 13.41
C ASN A 222 -2.41 4.25 13.16
N VAL A 223 -3.03 4.56 12.02
CA VAL A 223 -4.32 3.98 11.62
C VAL A 223 -4.27 2.44 11.65
N GLY A 224 -3.17 1.84 11.17
CA GLY A 224 -2.97 0.40 11.21
C GLY A 224 -2.89 -0.21 12.61
N ALA A 225 -2.58 0.58 13.65
CA ALA A 225 -2.59 0.12 15.04
C ALA A 225 -3.98 0.27 15.69
N THR A 226 -4.66 1.39 15.42
CA THR A 226 -5.91 1.76 16.11
C THR A 226 -7.17 1.21 15.44
N LYS A 227 -7.16 1.01 14.11
CA LYS A 227 -8.32 0.58 13.30
C LYS A 227 -8.04 -0.70 12.50
N TYR A 228 -7.20 -1.58 13.04
CA TYR A 228 -6.72 -2.77 12.33
C TYR A 228 -7.85 -3.67 11.80
N VAL A 229 -8.88 -3.96 12.60
CA VAL A 229 -9.98 -4.85 12.22
C VAL A 229 -10.77 -4.25 11.06
N ASP A 230 -11.18 -2.99 11.19
CA ASP A 230 -11.96 -2.29 10.16
C ASP A 230 -11.15 -2.15 8.86
N GLN A 231 -9.88 -1.77 8.97
CA GLN A 231 -8.97 -1.67 7.83
C GLN A 231 -8.81 -3.02 7.12
N THR A 232 -8.70 -4.11 7.88
CA THR A 232 -8.58 -5.47 7.33
C THR A 232 -9.86 -5.89 6.60
N GLN A 233 -11.03 -5.56 7.15
CA GLN A 233 -12.32 -5.85 6.49
C GLN A 233 -12.47 -5.07 5.19
N VAL A 234 -12.13 -3.79 5.19
CA VAL A 234 -12.16 -2.95 3.97
C VAL A 234 -11.17 -3.50 2.94
N ALA A 235 -9.95 -3.84 3.35
CA ALA A 235 -8.95 -4.42 2.45
C ALA A 235 -9.41 -5.76 1.83
N LEU A 236 -10.12 -6.60 2.58
CA LEU A 236 -10.70 -7.83 2.04
C LEU A 236 -11.78 -7.56 0.99
N ASN A 237 -12.64 -6.58 1.21
CA ASN A 237 -13.66 -6.17 0.25
C ASN A 237 -13.00 -5.60 -1.03
N ILE A 238 -11.91 -4.83 -0.89
CA ILE A 238 -11.12 -4.33 -2.02
C ILE A 238 -10.50 -5.51 -2.79
N SER A 239 -9.90 -6.49 -2.11
CA SER A 239 -9.36 -7.69 -2.77
C SER A 239 -10.40 -8.39 -3.65
N ARG A 240 -11.60 -8.62 -3.11
CA ARG A 240 -12.72 -9.22 -3.86
C ARG A 240 -13.12 -8.37 -5.05
N TYR A 241 -13.26 -7.07 -4.83
CA TYR A 241 -13.65 -6.12 -5.87
C TYR A 241 -12.64 -6.08 -7.03
N LEU A 242 -11.35 -5.99 -6.73
CA LEU A 242 -10.29 -5.98 -7.74
C LEU A 242 -10.20 -7.30 -8.50
N THR A 243 -10.37 -8.42 -7.81
CA THR A 243 -10.36 -9.76 -8.41
C THR A 243 -11.55 -9.94 -9.36
N GLU A 244 -12.74 -9.50 -8.96
CA GLU A 244 -13.93 -9.55 -9.80
C GLU A 244 -13.84 -8.58 -10.99
N SER A 245 -13.37 -7.36 -10.77
CA SER A 245 -13.11 -6.40 -11.85
C SER A 245 -12.17 -6.97 -12.90
N LEU A 246 -11.07 -7.58 -12.47
CA LEU A 246 -10.11 -8.23 -13.38
C LEU A 246 -10.76 -9.39 -14.17
N SER A 247 -11.59 -10.20 -13.52
CA SER A 247 -12.29 -11.31 -14.17
C SER A 247 -13.23 -10.84 -15.27
N ILE A 248 -13.99 -9.76 -15.00
CA ILE A 248 -14.92 -9.14 -15.96
C ILE A 248 -14.15 -8.55 -17.15
N MET A 249 -13.06 -7.81 -16.90
CA MET A 249 -12.23 -7.21 -17.95
C MET A 249 -11.65 -8.25 -18.89
N LEU A 250 -11.35 -9.46 -18.40
CA LEU A 250 -10.75 -10.54 -19.18
C LEU A 250 -11.75 -11.58 -19.69
N GLY A 251 -13.02 -11.51 -19.29
CA GLY A 251 -14.04 -12.49 -19.64
C GLY A 251 -13.74 -13.90 -19.12
N ILE A 252 -13.19 -14.00 -17.89
CA ILE A 252 -12.82 -15.27 -17.24
C ILE A 252 -13.53 -15.41 -15.89
N ASN A 253 -13.59 -16.63 -15.34
CA ASN A 253 -14.18 -16.86 -14.02
C ASN A 253 -13.34 -16.21 -12.92
N SER A 254 -14.01 -15.57 -11.97
CA SER A 254 -13.41 -15.02 -10.75
C SER A 254 -13.16 -16.12 -9.71
N PHE A 255 -12.45 -15.76 -8.64
CA PHE A 255 -12.32 -16.57 -7.42
C PHE A 255 -12.48 -15.69 -6.18
N ASP A 256 -12.80 -16.26 -5.01
CA ASP A 256 -12.75 -15.52 -3.75
C ASP A 256 -11.30 -15.47 -3.22
N PRO A 257 -10.66 -14.30 -3.15
CA PRO A 257 -9.29 -14.17 -2.66
C PRO A 257 -9.18 -14.35 -1.13
N ALA A 258 -10.29 -14.30 -0.39
CA ALA A 258 -10.30 -14.28 1.07
C ALA A 258 -9.47 -15.38 1.75
N PRO A 259 -9.50 -16.66 1.31
CA PRO A 259 -8.67 -17.70 1.90
C PRO A 259 -7.16 -17.47 1.73
N PHE A 260 -6.78 -16.63 0.77
CA PHE A 260 -5.39 -16.43 0.37
C PHE A 260 -4.84 -15.04 0.72
N CYS A 261 -5.68 -14.08 1.11
CA CYS A 261 -5.24 -12.74 1.48
C CYS A 261 -4.34 -12.72 2.70
N ASN A 262 -3.30 -11.91 2.66
CA ASN A 262 -2.44 -11.69 3.82
C ASN A 262 -3.19 -11.04 4.99
N HIS A 263 -4.16 -10.16 4.69
CA HIS A 263 -4.99 -9.47 5.67
C HIS A 263 -6.26 -10.25 6.06
N GLY A 264 -6.72 -11.20 5.26
CA GLY A 264 -7.92 -12.00 5.55
C GLY A 264 -7.75 -13.05 6.64
N VAL A 265 -6.50 -13.37 6.97
CA VAL A 265 -6.12 -14.43 7.91
C VAL A 265 -6.81 -14.33 9.27
N ASN A 266 -7.03 -13.11 9.76
CA ASN A 266 -7.60 -12.89 11.10
C ASN A 266 -9.11 -12.69 11.11
N LEU A 267 -9.75 -12.51 9.95
CA LEU A 267 -11.19 -12.23 9.84
C LEU A 267 -12.01 -13.48 9.51
N ILE A 268 -11.40 -14.47 8.87
CA ILE A 268 -12.10 -15.68 8.51
C ILE A 268 -12.01 -16.65 9.68
N ASN A 269 -13.16 -17.12 10.15
CA ASN A 269 -13.21 -18.14 11.20
C ASN A 269 -12.74 -19.49 10.64
N PHE A 270 -11.45 -19.76 10.77
CA PHE A 270 -10.80 -20.96 10.20
C PHE A 270 -10.95 -22.22 11.06
N ASN A 271 -11.63 -22.12 12.20
CA ASN A 271 -11.83 -23.28 13.06
C ASN A 271 -12.76 -24.33 12.43
N GLU A 272 -13.54 -23.95 11.42
CA GLU A 272 -14.52 -24.82 10.77
C GLU A 272 -14.00 -25.50 9.50
N ARG A 273 -12.98 -24.90 8.85
CA ARG A 273 -12.45 -25.41 7.58
C ARG A 273 -10.95 -25.19 7.47
N THR A 274 -10.23 -26.25 7.13
CA THR A 274 -8.75 -26.24 6.99
C THR A 274 -8.28 -26.46 5.56
N ASP A 275 -9.09 -26.98 4.67
CA ASP A 275 -8.72 -27.28 3.29
C ASP A 275 -9.45 -26.36 2.28
N PHE A 276 -8.68 -25.59 1.54
CA PHE A 276 -9.07 -24.66 0.48
C PHE A 276 -8.41 -25.04 -0.86
N SER A 277 -8.12 -26.34 -1.06
CA SER A 277 -7.42 -26.80 -2.27
C SER A 277 -8.27 -26.65 -3.53
N ALA A 278 -9.60 -26.70 -3.42
CA ALA A 278 -10.51 -26.45 -4.54
C ALA A 278 -10.43 -24.98 -4.96
N GLU A 279 -10.57 -24.06 -4.01
CA GLU A 279 -10.47 -22.60 -4.25
C GLU A 279 -9.07 -22.22 -4.76
N TYR A 280 -8.03 -22.91 -4.30
CA TYR A 280 -6.70 -22.73 -4.85
C TYR A 280 -6.63 -23.08 -6.34
N SER A 281 -7.33 -24.15 -6.77
CA SER A 281 -7.36 -24.54 -8.18
C SER A 281 -8.05 -23.48 -9.04
N GLU A 282 -9.15 -22.90 -8.58
CA GLU A 282 -9.85 -21.79 -9.24
C GLU A 282 -8.97 -20.54 -9.31
N MET A 283 -8.40 -20.13 -8.18
CA MET A 283 -7.45 -19.02 -8.10
C MET A 283 -6.28 -19.22 -9.09
N ARG A 284 -5.66 -20.39 -9.08
CA ARG A 284 -4.54 -20.70 -9.98
C ARG A 284 -4.94 -20.59 -11.46
N GLN A 285 -6.12 -21.09 -11.84
CA GLN A 285 -6.62 -21.00 -13.21
C GLN A 285 -6.76 -19.53 -13.65
N MET A 286 -7.38 -18.71 -12.82
CA MET A 286 -7.53 -17.28 -13.10
C MET A 286 -6.17 -16.59 -13.18
N MET A 287 -5.31 -16.75 -12.18
CA MET A 287 -4.01 -16.08 -12.11
C MET A 287 -3.11 -16.42 -13.32
N VAL A 288 -3.08 -17.68 -13.74
CA VAL A 288 -2.29 -18.10 -14.92
C VAL A 288 -2.82 -17.50 -16.22
N ARG A 289 -4.12 -17.22 -16.32
CA ARG A 289 -4.72 -16.57 -17.49
C ARG A 289 -4.57 -15.05 -17.46
N ALA A 290 -4.68 -14.46 -16.28
CA ALA A 290 -4.72 -13.01 -16.09
C ALA A 290 -3.33 -12.37 -16.00
N MET A 291 -2.32 -13.11 -15.52
CA MET A 291 -1.01 -12.56 -15.19
C MET A 291 0.08 -13.03 -16.14
N PRO A 292 1.12 -12.22 -16.41
CA PRO A 292 2.25 -12.64 -17.20
C PRO A 292 2.97 -13.82 -16.54
N ASN A 293 3.42 -14.79 -17.36
CA ASN A 293 4.22 -15.90 -16.85
C ASN A 293 5.60 -15.39 -16.40
N SER A 294 5.77 -15.29 -15.10
CA SER A 294 6.96 -14.72 -14.47
C SER A 294 7.36 -15.53 -13.22
N ILE A 295 8.55 -15.30 -12.73
CA ILE A 295 9.04 -15.93 -11.50
C ILE A 295 8.20 -15.47 -10.29
N GLU A 296 7.73 -14.22 -10.30
CA GLU A 296 6.86 -13.64 -9.27
C GLU A 296 5.52 -14.36 -9.22
N LEU A 297 4.91 -14.65 -10.39
CA LEU A 297 3.67 -15.42 -10.46
C LEU A 297 3.88 -16.84 -9.91
N GLN A 298 4.95 -17.51 -10.32
CA GLN A 298 5.23 -18.88 -9.87
C GLN A 298 5.49 -18.92 -8.35
N ARG A 299 6.23 -17.94 -7.82
CA ARG A 299 6.45 -17.78 -6.38
C ARG A 299 5.14 -17.58 -5.65
N GLU A 300 4.31 -16.65 -6.12
CA GLU A 300 3.01 -16.32 -5.50
C GLU A 300 2.10 -17.55 -5.46
N LEU A 301 1.95 -18.24 -6.59
CA LEU A 301 1.17 -19.48 -6.68
C LEU A 301 1.68 -20.57 -5.72
N SER A 302 3.00 -20.75 -5.63
CA SER A 302 3.62 -21.71 -4.71
C SER A 302 3.32 -21.36 -3.25
N PHE A 303 3.43 -20.09 -2.87
CA PHE A 303 3.11 -19.64 -1.53
C PHE A 303 1.61 -19.83 -1.20
N ARG A 304 0.69 -19.43 -2.12
CA ARG A 304 -0.75 -19.62 -1.91
C ARG A 304 -1.12 -21.10 -1.82
N LYS A 305 -0.43 -21.97 -2.57
CA LYS A 305 -0.56 -23.43 -2.40
C LYS A 305 -0.15 -23.89 -1.00
N ALA A 306 0.90 -23.32 -0.44
CA ALA A 306 1.33 -23.69 0.90
C ALA A 306 0.27 -23.37 1.94
N ILE A 307 -0.39 -22.23 1.86
CA ILE A 307 -1.42 -21.79 2.81
C ILE A 307 -2.85 -22.25 2.48
N SER A 308 -3.07 -22.90 1.32
CA SER A 308 -4.39 -23.41 0.93
C SER A 308 -4.86 -24.60 1.78
N ASN A 309 -3.96 -25.29 2.44
CA ASN A 309 -4.31 -26.32 3.43
C ASN A 309 -3.64 -26.01 4.76
N ARG A 310 -4.43 -25.74 5.77
CA ARG A 310 -4.01 -25.25 7.10
C ARG A 310 -3.82 -26.34 8.13
N SER A 311 -3.93 -27.61 7.73
CA SER A 311 -3.39 -28.72 8.50
C SER A 311 -1.88 -28.47 8.68
N ARG A 312 -1.44 -28.36 9.93
CA ARG A 312 -0.06 -27.98 10.27
C ARG A 312 1.02 -28.76 9.54
N PRO A 313 0.95 -30.12 9.51
CA PRO A 313 1.98 -30.89 8.81
C PRO A 313 1.98 -30.63 7.31
N ILE A 314 0.79 -30.49 6.69
CA ILE A 314 0.68 -30.25 5.24
C ILE A 314 1.19 -28.84 4.90
N MET A 315 0.77 -27.83 5.66
CA MET A 315 1.21 -26.45 5.46
C MET A 315 2.72 -26.31 5.65
N ALA A 316 3.27 -26.92 6.71
CA ALA A 316 4.70 -26.89 6.99
C ALA A 316 5.51 -27.55 5.87
N ALA A 317 5.09 -28.74 5.40
CA ALA A 317 5.74 -29.45 4.30
C ALA A 317 5.70 -28.65 2.99
N ARG A 318 4.54 -28.09 2.63
CA ARG A 318 4.37 -27.26 1.42
C ARG A 318 5.17 -25.97 1.50
N TYR A 319 5.20 -25.33 2.67
CA TYR A 319 6.00 -24.11 2.86
C TYR A 319 7.50 -24.41 2.83
N PHE A 320 7.94 -25.53 3.40
CA PHE A 320 9.33 -25.96 3.27
C PHE A 320 9.74 -26.12 1.80
N ALA A 321 8.93 -26.82 0.99
CA ALA A 321 9.17 -26.97 -0.45
C ALA A 321 9.22 -25.61 -1.17
N HIS A 322 8.30 -24.69 -0.80
CA HIS A 322 8.31 -23.31 -1.31
C HIS A 322 9.63 -22.59 -0.98
N VAL A 323 10.10 -22.66 0.26
CA VAL A 323 11.34 -22.02 0.70
C VAL A 323 12.57 -22.62 0.01
N GLN A 324 12.60 -23.92 -0.23
CA GLN A 324 13.69 -24.58 -0.98
C GLN A 324 13.79 -24.05 -2.42
N GLN A 325 12.66 -23.76 -3.04
CA GLN A 325 12.62 -23.30 -4.43
C GLN A 325 12.85 -21.79 -4.59
N TYR A 326 12.28 -20.96 -3.70
CA TYR A 326 12.22 -19.51 -3.86
C TYR A 326 12.94 -18.73 -2.77
N GLY A 327 13.52 -19.41 -1.79
CA GLY A 327 14.12 -18.78 -0.61
C GLY A 327 13.07 -18.30 0.39
N ARG A 328 13.54 -18.04 1.62
CA ARG A 328 12.69 -17.56 2.72
C ARG A 328 12.41 -16.07 2.55
N HIS A 329 11.13 -15.69 2.68
CA HIS A 329 10.68 -14.31 2.72
C HIS A 329 10.01 -14.02 4.07
N HIS A 330 10.34 -12.91 4.72
CA HIS A 330 9.90 -12.68 6.10
C HIS A 330 8.39 -12.45 6.23
N VAL A 331 7.74 -11.82 5.24
CA VAL A 331 6.27 -11.61 5.24
C VAL A 331 5.54 -12.95 5.09
N GLU A 332 6.01 -13.81 4.18
CA GLU A 332 5.46 -15.16 3.99
C GLU A 332 5.64 -16.01 5.24
N TRP A 333 6.84 -15.97 5.83
CA TRP A 333 7.13 -16.66 7.09
C TRP A 333 6.26 -16.18 8.24
N ARG A 334 6.08 -14.87 8.38
CA ARG A 334 5.19 -14.30 9.41
C ARG A 334 3.76 -14.82 9.26
N THR A 335 3.25 -14.88 8.02
CA THR A 335 1.91 -15.42 7.73
C THR A 335 1.82 -16.88 8.14
N VAL A 336 2.76 -17.73 7.70
CA VAL A 336 2.77 -19.16 8.02
C VAL A 336 2.98 -19.41 9.53
N ARG A 337 3.91 -18.69 10.16
CA ARG A 337 4.16 -18.78 11.61
C ARG A 337 2.91 -18.42 12.41
N SER A 338 2.22 -17.36 12.02
CA SER A 338 0.95 -16.95 12.66
C SER A 338 -0.06 -18.11 12.66
N TRP A 339 -0.20 -18.83 11.55
CA TRP A 339 -1.06 -20.00 11.46
C TRP A 339 -0.57 -21.20 12.27
N LEU A 340 0.72 -21.48 12.23
CA LEU A 340 1.31 -22.59 12.98
C LEU A 340 1.16 -22.40 14.49
N ILE A 341 1.26 -21.16 14.98
CA ILE A 341 1.20 -20.86 16.42
C ILE A 341 -0.24 -20.61 16.88
N ASN A 342 -1.00 -19.79 16.15
CA ASN A 342 -2.30 -19.27 16.59
C ASN A 342 -3.48 -20.18 16.23
N GLY A 343 -3.29 -21.20 15.40
CA GLY A 343 -4.31 -22.21 15.11
C GLY A 343 -4.83 -22.98 16.33
N LEU A 344 -4.32 -22.68 17.54
CA LEU A 344 -4.75 -23.26 18.82
C LEU A 344 -5.42 -22.26 19.78
N LYS A 345 -5.33 -20.95 19.52
CA LYS A 345 -5.93 -19.95 20.41
C LYS A 345 -7.20 -19.39 19.77
N LYS A 346 -8.33 -19.69 20.36
CA LYS A 346 -9.58 -18.98 20.12
C LYS A 346 -9.28 -17.47 20.25
N GLN A 347 -9.59 -16.72 19.19
CA GLN A 347 -9.80 -15.27 19.16
C GLN A 347 -8.99 -14.46 20.20
N GLN A 348 -7.70 -14.26 19.99
CA GLN A 348 -7.04 -13.05 20.44
C GLN A 348 -6.66 -12.28 19.17
N ILE A 349 -7.33 -11.15 18.97
CA ILE A 349 -6.93 -10.11 18.03
C ILE A 349 -5.45 -9.83 18.35
N LEU A 350 -4.57 -10.23 17.44
CA LEU A 350 -3.17 -9.84 17.54
C LEU A 350 -3.13 -8.32 17.41
N THR A 351 -3.04 -7.62 18.53
CA THR A 351 -2.57 -6.25 18.52
C THR A 351 -1.20 -6.27 17.86
N LEU A 352 -1.07 -5.61 16.72
CA LEU A 352 0.21 -5.41 16.06
C LEU A 352 1.08 -4.59 17.01
N THR A 353 1.90 -5.28 17.79
CA THR A 353 3.01 -4.63 18.49
C THR A 353 4.12 -4.35 17.48
N PRO A 354 4.97 -3.33 17.68
CA PRO A 354 6.13 -3.07 16.84
C PRO A 354 7.00 -4.31 16.59
N SER A 355 7.10 -5.21 17.58
CA SER A 355 7.73 -6.54 17.43
C SER A 355 7.05 -7.47 16.43
N GLY A 356 5.78 -7.26 16.11
CA GLY A 356 5.05 -8.01 15.08
C GLY A 356 5.37 -7.56 13.64
N LEU A 357 5.92 -6.36 13.46
CA LEU A 357 6.42 -5.85 12.18
C LEU A 357 7.90 -6.18 11.97
N ALA A 358 8.65 -6.37 13.06
CA ALA A 358 10.10 -6.59 13.06
C ALA A 358 10.52 -8.07 13.07
N ALA A 359 9.60 -9.02 13.25
CA ALA A 359 9.92 -10.44 13.39
C ALA A 359 9.58 -11.27 12.15
#